data_0d394b1033fa7b626d81d66ea43b32bc
#
_entry.id   0d394b1033fa7b626d81d66ea43b32bc
#
_cell.length_a   1.000
_cell.length_b   1.000
_cell.length_c   1.000
_cell.angle_alpha   90.00
_cell.angle_beta   90.00
_cell.angle_gamma   90.00
#
_symmetry.space_group_name_H-M   'P 1'
#
loop_
_entity.id
_entity.type
_entity.pdbx_description
1 polymer ?
#
loop_
_entity_poly.entity_id
_entity_poly.type
_entity_poly.pdbx_seq_one_letter_code
_entity_poly.pdbx_strand_id
1 'polypeptide(L)'
;MNPSNGTVKVNYQTPNFHEKSFKKFIAKIGYIPQNLGLVKNTTVLENVMIGALPRLGSFKSFFKIFPDKEVADAYNILKMVGLDDKAERKTYMLSGGERRRVAIARALMQKPDLLLADEIVSELDHVTAVEIMDIIADAQKKFELTAIMVHHDMSLALEYANRVAVIKKGEKILEIGVEGDEIVDFQTGNLTQKEILEEYNESEK
;
A
#
# COMPACT_ATOMS: atom_id res chain seq x y z
N MET A 1 -6.18 -15.37 -7.85
CA MET A 1 -7.25 -16.33 -7.50
C MET A 1 -8.57 -15.74 -7.95
N ASN A 2 -9.45 -16.54 -8.54
CA ASN A 2 -10.83 -16.11 -8.77
C ASN A 2 -11.63 -16.30 -7.49
N PRO A 3 -12.58 -15.43 -7.15
CA PRO A 3 -13.45 -15.64 -6.01
C PRO A 3 -14.27 -16.93 -6.24
N SER A 4 -14.49 -17.70 -5.18
CA SER A 4 -15.34 -18.92 -5.25
C SER A 4 -16.80 -18.55 -5.56
N ASN A 5 -17.25 -17.41 -5.05
CA ASN A 5 -18.56 -16.81 -5.28
C ASN A 5 -18.44 -15.29 -5.32
N GLY A 6 -19.39 -14.62 -5.99
CA GLY A 6 -19.42 -13.16 -6.08
C GLY A 6 -18.53 -12.59 -7.19
N THR A 7 -18.41 -11.28 -7.22
CA THR A 7 -17.62 -10.53 -8.21
C THR A 7 -16.72 -9.52 -7.51
N VAL A 8 -15.48 -9.42 -7.97
CA VAL A 8 -14.56 -8.35 -7.56
C VAL A 8 -14.57 -7.30 -8.66
N LYS A 9 -14.76 -6.03 -8.27
CA LYS A 9 -14.66 -4.87 -9.16
C LYS A 9 -13.63 -3.89 -8.60
N VAL A 10 -12.77 -3.37 -9.47
CA VAL A 10 -11.85 -2.28 -9.18
C VAL A 10 -12.09 -1.18 -10.20
N ASN A 11 -12.33 0.05 -9.75
CA ASN A 11 -12.73 1.16 -10.63
C ASN A 11 -13.91 0.78 -11.56
N TYR A 12 -14.93 0.12 -10.99
CA TYR A 12 -16.13 -0.37 -11.70
C TYR A 12 -15.86 -1.42 -12.78
N GLN A 13 -14.63 -1.92 -12.91
CA GLN A 13 -14.26 -2.95 -13.89
C GLN A 13 -14.04 -4.29 -13.20
N THR A 14 -14.62 -5.35 -13.78
CA THR A 14 -14.31 -6.72 -13.37
C THR A 14 -13.05 -7.18 -14.09
N PRO A 15 -11.98 -7.62 -13.37
CA PRO A 15 -10.77 -8.10 -13.99
C PRO A 15 -11.03 -9.32 -14.88
N ASN A 16 -10.67 -9.25 -16.16
CA ASN A 16 -10.70 -10.42 -17.04
C ASN A 16 -9.26 -10.90 -17.29
N PHE A 17 -8.87 -11.98 -16.61
CA PHE A 17 -7.50 -12.51 -16.61
C PHE A 17 -7.03 -12.99 -18.01
N HIS A 18 -7.93 -13.21 -18.96
CA HIS A 18 -7.63 -13.70 -20.30
C HIS A 18 -7.49 -12.59 -21.35
N GLU A 19 -7.78 -11.34 -21.00
CA GLU A 19 -7.72 -10.23 -21.94
C GLU A 19 -6.40 -9.46 -21.90
N LYS A 20 -6.01 -8.88 -23.03
CA LYS A 20 -4.87 -7.95 -23.12
C LYS A 20 -5.04 -6.70 -22.23
N SER A 21 -6.29 -6.32 -21.95
CA SER A 21 -6.68 -5.25 -21.01
C SER A 21 -6.22 -5.52 -19.59
N PHE A 22 -6.10 -6.79 -19.18
CA PHE A 22 -5.67 -7.17 -17.83
C PHE A 22 -4.28 -6.64 -17.45
N LYS A 23 -3.32 -6.60 -18.38
CA LYS A 23 -2.00 -6.01 -18.09
C LYS A 23 -2.10 -4.52 -17.76
N LYS A 24 -2.96 -3.77 -18.46
CA LYS A 24 -3.19 -2.35 -18.18
C LYS A 24 -3.90 -2.16 -16.85
N PHE A 25 -4.84 -3.04 -16.53
CA PHE A 25 -5.55 -3.04 -15.27
C PHE A 25 -4.60 -3.27 -14.09
N ILE A 26 -3.78 -4.33 -14.12
CA ILE A 26 -2.80 -4.62 -13.06
C ILE A 26 -1.74 -3.52 -12.94
N ALA A 27 -1.34 -2.88 -14.05
CA ALA A 27 -0.39 -1.78 -14.02
C ALA A 27 -0.90 -0.57 -13.19
N LYS A 28 -2.20 -0.50 -12.89
CA LYS A 28 -2.82 0.53 -12.05
C LYS A 28 -2.99 0.12 -10.58
N ILE A 29 -2.54 -1.07 -10.22
CA ILE A 29 -2.58 -1.57 -8.84
C ILE A 29 -1.15 -1.69 -8.32
N GLY A 30 -0.76 -0.84 -7.38
CA GLY A 30 0.48 -0.98 -6.62
C GLY A 30 0.28 -2.05 -5.54
N TYR A 31 1.23 -2.96 -5.38
CA TYR A 31 1.17 -3.99 -4.35
C TYR A 31 2.46 -4.04 -3.53
N ILE A 32 2.30 -4.00 -2.22
CA ILE A 32 3.38 -4.14 -1.26
C ILE A 32 3.09 -5.41 -0.44
N PRO A 33 3.79 -6.52 -0.73
CA PRO A 33 3.63 -7.76 0.04
C PRO A 33 4.30 -7.65 1.40
N GLN A 34 3.91 -8.48 2.37
CA GLN A 34 4.47 -8.57 3.71
C GLN A 34 6.00 -8.72 3.72
N ASN A 35 6.57 -9.50 2.79
CA ASN A 35 8.02 -9.67 2.64
C ASN A 35 8.71 -8.57 1.82
N LEU A 36 7.99 -7.47 1.50
CA LEU A 36 8.41 -6.30 0.71
C LEU A 36 8.83 -6.62 -0.75
N GLY A 37 9.20 -7.83 -1.09
CA GLY A 37 9.60 -8.26 -2.45
C GLY A 37 10.75 -7.48 -3.06
N LEU A 38 11.67 -6.89 -2.27
CA LEU A 38 12.80 -6.11 -2.76
C LEU A 38 13.92 -7.00 -3.31
N VAL A 39 14.59 -6.52 -4.35
CA VAL A 39 15.79 -7.16 -4.90
C VAL A 39 17.00 -6.76 -4.06
N LYS A 40 17.52 -7.68 -3.24
CA LYS A 40 18.53 -7.37 -2.20
C LYS A 40 19.84 -6.78 -2.72
N ASN A 41 20.34 -7.27 -3.86
CA ASN A 41 21.66 -6.90 -4.39
C ASN A 41 21.63 -5.69 -5.35
N THR A 42 20.48 -5.03 -5.48
CA THR A 42 20.33 -3.81 -6.28
C THR A 42 20.29 -2.57 -5.39
N THR A 43 20.49 -1.40 -5.99
CA THR A 43 20.40 -0.12 -5.26
C THR A 43 18.95 0.22 -4.90
N VAL A 44 18.77 1.19 -4.03
CA VAL A 44 17.47 1.77 -3.70
C VAL A 44 16.81 2.31 -4.97
N LEU A 45 17.53 3.11 -5.74
CA LEU A 45 17.05 3.66 -7.01
C LEU A 45 16.62 2.56 -7.99
N GLU A 46 17.47 1.53 -8.19
CA GLU A 46 17.14 0.41 -9.06
C GLU A 46 15.85 -0.30 -8.63
N ASN A 47 15.65 -0.53 -7.32
CA ASN A 47 14.41 -1.11 -6.80
C ASN A 47 13.18 -0.24 -7.10
N VAL A 48 13.29 1.07 -6.91
CA VAL A 48 12.20 2.01 -7.21
C VAL A 48 11.90 2.01 -8.71
N MET A 49 12.92 2.05 -9.55
CA MET A 49 12.78 2.04 -11.01
C MET A 49 12.09 0.79 -11.56
N ILE A 50 12.20 -0.37 -10.88
CA ILE A 50 11.42 -1.58 -11.22
C ILE A 50 9.91 -1.27 -11.24
N GLY A 51 9.42 -0.40 -10.38
CA GLY A 51 8.01 0.03 -10.35
C GLY A 51 7.54 0.72 -11.63
N ALA A 52 8.44 1.29 -12.45
CA ALA A 52 8.08 1.89 -13.72
C ALA A 52 7.86 0.86 -14.86
N LEU A 53 8.41 -0.36 -14.73
CA LEU A 53 8.41 -1.35 -15.80
C LEU A 53 7.03 -1.69 -16.37
N PRO A 54 5.95 -1.82 -15.56
CA PRO A 54 4.61 -2.12 -16.10
C PRO A 54 4.07 -1.05 -17.06
N ARG A 55 4.55 0.20 -16.94
CA ARG A 55 4.11 1.35 -17.76
C ARG A 55 4.97 1.56 -19.01
N LEU A 56 6.19 1.03 -19.00
CA LEU A 56 7.10 1.13 -20.14
C LEU A 56 6.70 0.09 -21.20
N GLY A 57 6.87 0.44 -22.46
CA GLY A 57 6.67 -0.52 -23.56
C GLY A 57 7.59 -1.73 -23.42
N SER A 58 7.15 -2.89 -23.94
CA SER A 58 7.82 -4.18 -23.74
C SER A 58 9.32 -4.16 -24.05
N PHE A 59 9.74 -3.43 -25.11
CA PHE A 59 11.16 -3.32 -25.50
C PHE A 59 11.98 -2.58 -24.42
N LYS A 60 11.53 -1.40 -23.98
CA LYS A 60 12.21 -0.61 -22.93
C LYS A 60 12.25 -1.34 -21.61
N SER A 61 11.16 -2.01 -21.25
CA SER A 61 11.05 -2.81 -20.04
C SER A 61 12.04 -3.99 -20.05
N PHE A 62 12.15 -4.69 -21.19
CA PHE A 62 13.06 -5.82 -21.33
C PHE A 62 14.53 -5.43 -21.16
N PHE A 63 14.96 -4.32 -21.75
CA PHE A 63 16.33 -3.81 -21.65
C PHE A 63 16.56 -2.90 -20.44
N LYS A 64 15.56 -2.67 -19.59
CA LYS A 64 15.62 -1.74 -18.45
C LYS A 64 16.10 -0.34 -18.86
N ILE A 65 15.67 0.13 -20.03
CA ILE A 65 15.98 1.47 -20.53
C ILE A 65 14.95 2.43 -19.96
N PHE A 66 15.39 3.27 -19.07
CA PHE A 66 14.53 4.25 -18.40
C PHE A 66 14.72 5.63 -19.02
N PRO A 67 13.64 6.31 -19.45
CA PRO A 67 13.71 7.72 -19.83
C PRO A 67 14.12 8.61 -18.64
N ASP A 68 14.83 9.73 -18.92
CA ASP A 68 15.28 10.68 -17.89
C ASP A 68 14.14 11.15 -16.98
N LYS A 69 12.93 11.32 -17.55
CA LYS A 69 11.73 11.66 -16.78
C LYS A 69 11.42 10.61 -15.69
N GLU A 70 11.56 9.33 -15.99
CA GLU A 70 11.29 8.27 -15.00
C GLU A 70 12.35 8.28 -13.89
N VAL A 71 13.60 8.59 -14.23
CA VAL A 71 14.68 8.75 -13.25
C VAL A 71 14.38 9.94 -12.34
N ALA A 72 13.99 11.08 -12.90
CA ALA A 72 13.61 12.25 -12.14
C ALA A 72 12.38 11.99 -11.23
N ASP A 73 11.36 11.30 -11.75
CA ASP A 73 10.20 10.89 -10.95
C ASP A 73 10.61 9.97 -9.78
N ALA A 74 11.56 9.04 -10.00
CA ALA A 74 12.07 8.16 -8.95
C ALA A 74 12.78 8.95 -7.84
N TYR A 75 13.62 9.92 -8.17
CA TYR A 75 14.26 10.78 -7.15
C TYR A 75 13.23 11.63 -6.38
N ASN A 76 12.19 12.15 -7.05
CA ASN A 76 11.11 12.88 -6.39
C ASN A 76 10.34 11.99 -5.39
N ILE A 77 10.11 10.73 -5.75
CA ILE A 77 9.46 9.76 -4.84
C ILE A 77 10.41 9.40 -3.70
N LEU A 78 11.72 9.17 -3.98
CA LEU A 78 12.72 8.88 -2.94
C LEU A 78 12.82 10.02 -1.94
N LYS A 79 12.77 11.28 -2.40
CA LYS A 79 12.76 12.44 -1.51
C LYS A 79 11.50 12.46 -0.63
N MET A 80 10.33 12.10 -1.19
CA MET A 80 9.08 12.03 -0.44
C MET A 80 9.14 10.99 0.69
N VAL A 81 9.82 9.85 0.48
CA VAL A 81 9.99 8.81 1.50
C VAL A 81 11.28 8.99 2.34
N GLY A 82 12.02 10.09 2.16
CA GLY A 82 13.24 10.41 2.93
C GLY A 82 14.42 9.47 2.67
N LEU A 83 14.64 9.08 1.42
CA LEU A 83 15.71 8.14 1.00
C LEU A 83 16.51 8.63 -0.22
N ASP A 84 16.41 9.89 -0.60
CA ASP A 84 17.13 10.44 -1.74
C ASP A 84 18.66 10.43 -1.55
N ASP A 85 19.14 10.63 -0.33
CA ASP A 85 20.55 10.51 0.06
C ASP A 85 21.09 9.08 0.00
N LYS A 86 20.21 8.09 -0.08
CA LYS A 86 20.51 6.65 -0.09
C LYS A 86 20.22 5.97 -1.43
N ALA A 87 19.95 6.74 -2.49
CA ALA A 87 19.55 6.23 -3.79
C ALA A 87 20.51 5.16 -4.34
N GLU A 88 21.82 5.34 -4.18
CA GLU A 88 22.88 4.43 -4.65
C GLU A 88 23.24 3.32 -3.64
N ARG A 89 22.65 3.33 -2.44
CA ARG A 89 22.92 2.33 -1.42
C ARG A 89 22.24 1.00 -1.78
N LYS A 90 22.92 -0.10 -1.52
CA LYS A 90 22.34 -1.44 -1.72
C LYS A 90 21.25 -1.73 -0.68
N THR A 91 20.12 -2.31 -1.11
CA THR A 91 18.92 -2.53 -0.26
C THR A 91 19.19 -3.44 0.93
N TYR A 92 20.13 -4.37 0.85
CA TYR A 92 20.49 -5.24 1.99
C TYR A 92 21.16 -4.48 3.14
N MET A 93 21.70 -3.27 2.88
CA MET A 93 22.37 -2.41 3.87
C MET A 93 21.39 -1.52 4.65
N LEU A 94 20.11 -1.56 4.32
CA LEU A 94 19.07 -0.71 4.90
C LEU A 94 18.48 -1.33 6.17
N SER A 95 18.00 -0.46 7.07
CA SER A 95 17.15 -0.84 8.21
C SER A 95 15.81 -1.42 7.76
N GLY A 96 15.04 -2.00 8.69
CA GLY A 96 13.69 -2.52 8.41
C GLY A 96 12.74 -1.44 7.89
N GLY A 97 12.69 -0.29 8.57
CA GLY A 97 11.87 0.86 8.17
C GLY A 97 12.30 1.44 6.82
N GLU A 98 13.62 1.59 6.57
CA GLU A 98 14.11 2.05 5.27
C GLU A 98 13.72 1.11 4.13
N ARG A 99 13.80 -0.21 4.32
CA ARG A 99 13.33 -1.17 3.32
C ARG A 99 11.84 -1.05 3.04
N ARG A 100 11.01 -0.79 4.06
CA ARG A 100 9.57 -0.53 3.87
C ARG A 100 9.34 0.73 3.05
N ARG A 101 10.07 1.80 3.31
CA ARG A 101 10.01 3.05 2.52
C ARG A 101 10.43 2.83 1.05
N VAL A 102 11.44 1.98 0.78
CA VAL A 102 11.79 1.59 -0.60
C VAL A 102 10.65 0.82 -1.27
N ALA A 103 9.97 -0.09 -0.56
CA ALA A 103 8.85 -0.85 -1.10
C ALA A 103 7.66 0.06 -1.45
N ILE A 104 7.36 1.05 -0.60
CA ILE A 104 6.36 2.09 -0.88
C ILE A 104 6.78 2.90 -2.12
N ALA A 105 8.00 3.40 -2.15
CA ALA A 105 8.51 4.18 -3.29
C ALA A 105 8.40 3.42 -4.61
N ARG A 106 8.75 2.12 -4.60
CA ARG A 106 8.59 1.24 -5.78
C ARG A 106 7.13 1.09 -6.20
N ALA A 107 6.20 0.92 -5.26
CA ALA A 107 4.78 0.81 -5.56
C ALA A 107 4.23 2.13 -6.13
N LEU A 108 4.61 3.26 -5.56
CA LEU A 108 4.22 4.59 -6.05
C LEU A 108 4.82 4.92 -7.44
N MET A 109 6.03 4.42 -7.73
CA MET A 109 6.65 4.58 -9.04
C MET A 109 5.84 3.93 -10.17
N GLN A 110 4.99 2.96 -9.85
CA GLN A 110 4.03 2.39 -10.79
C GLN A 110 2.92 3.38 -11.20
N LYS A 111 2.73 4.49 -10.46
CA LYS A 111 1.63 5.47 -10.58
C LYS A 111 0.27 4.76 -10.48
N PRO A 112 0.02 4.06 -9.37
CA PRO A 112 -1.20 3.29 -9.19
C PRO A 112 -2.40 4.19 -8.92
N ASP A 113 -3.60 3.72 -9.28
CA ASP A 113 -4.86 4.28 -8.80
C ASP A 113 -5.28 3.62 -7.47
N LEU A 114 -4.81 2.38 -7.23
CA LEU A 114 -5.06 1.60 -6.01
C LEU A 114 -3.75 1.04 -5.46
N LEU A 115 -3.47 1.30 -4.19
CA LEU A 115 -2.35 0.72 -3.44
C LEU A 115 -2.89 -0.37 -2.51
N LEU A 116 -2.36 -1.57 -2.63
CA LEU A 116 -2.62 -2.68 -1.71
C LEU A 116 -1.37 -2.90 -0.87
N ALA A 117 -1.50 -2.88 0.46
CA ALA A 117 -0.39 -3.11 1.37
C ALA A 117 -0.75 -4.20 2.40
N ASP A 118 0.11 -5.20 2.49
CA ASP A 118 -0.09 -6.36 3.34
C ASP A 118 0.88 -6.29 4.53
N GLU A 119 0.35 -6.00 5.71
CA GLU A 119 1.08 -5.93 7.00
C GLU A 119 2.38 -5.09 6.95
N ILE A 120 2.37 -3.96 6.25
CA ILE A 120 3.59 -3.17 5.99
C ILE A 120 4.19 -2.55 7.26
N VAL A 121 3.41 -2.37 8.32
CA VAL A 121 3.87 -1.79 9.61
C VAL A 121 3.99 -2.84 10.72
N SER A 122 3.74 -4.12 10.44
CA SER A 122 3.94 -5.20 11.41
C SER A 122 5.40 -5.26 11.88
N GLU A 123 5.60 -5.63 13.14
CA GLU A 123 6.94 -5.75 13.76
C GLU A 123 7.76 -4.45 13.81
N LEU A 124 7.13 -3.29 13.62
CA LEU A 124 7.76 -1.98 13.83
C LEU A 124 7.43 -1.45 15.22
N ASP A 125 8.34 -0.66 15.75
CA ASP A 125 8.00 0.22 16.88
C ASP A 125 6.96 1.25 16.43
N HIS A 126 6.20 1.77 17.39
CA HIS A 126 5.09 2.68 17.13
C HIS A 126 5.52 3.94 16.35
N VAL A 127 6.69 4.52 16.67
CA VAL A 127 7.17 5.73 16.00
C VAL A 127 7.43 5.47 14.52
N THR A 128 8.14 4.39 14.22
CA THR A 128 8.41 3.99 12.84
C THR A 128 7.13 3.61 12.08
N ALA A 129 6.15 2.99 12.75
CA ALA A 129 4.86 2.65 12.17
C ALA A 129 4.09 3.92 11.75
N VAL A 130 4.01 4.92 12.63
CA VAL A 130 3.41 6.23 12.36
C VAL A 130 4.08 6.91 11.16
N GLU A 131 5.42 6.96 11.11
CA GLU A 131 6.16 7.52 9.96
C GLU A 131 5.80 6.84 8.62
N ILE A 132 5.59 5.53 8.62
CA ILE A 132 5.18 4.79 7.43
C ILE A 132 3.74 5.13 7.03
N MET A 133 2.84 5.24 8.01
CA MET A 133 1.45 5.62 7.77
C MET A 133 1.34 7.05 7.22
N ASP A 134 2.11 7.99 7.77
CA ASP A 134 2.19 9.37 7.27
C ASP A 134 2.64 9.43 5.81
N ILE A 135 3.66 8.66 5.44
CA ILE A 135 4.13 8.58 4.04
C ILE A 135 2.99 8.09 3.12
N ILE A 136 2.20 7.11 3.56
CA ILE A 136 1.08 6.59 2.76
C ILE A 136 -0.04 7.62 2.68
N ALA A 137 -0.38 8.29 3.77
CA ALA A 137 -1.39 9.35 3.81
C ALA A 137 -1.01 10.53 2.90
N ASP A 138 0.25 10.95 2.91
CA ASP A 138 0.77 11.98 2.01
C ASP A 138 0.73 11.53 0.54
N ALA A 139 1.05 10.26 0.28
CA ALA A 139 0.96 9.70 -1.07
C ALA A 139 -0.48 9.66 -1.57
N GLN A 140 -1.46 9.29 -0.73
CA GLN A 140 -2.88 9.32 -1.06
C GLN A 140 -3.33 10.72 -1.50
N LYS A 141 -2.99 11.75 -0.71
CA LYS A 141 -3.32 13.15 -1.01
C LYS A 141 -2.64 13.63 -2.29
N LYS A 142 -1.33 13.36 -2.44
CA LYS A 142 -0.52 13.87 -3.55
C LYS A 142 -0.85 13.21 -4.89
N PHE A 143 -1.17 11.93 -4.90
CA PHE A 143 -1.39 11.14 -6.12
C PHE A 143 -2.86 10.76 -6.33
N GLU A 144 -3.75 11.22 -5.46
CA GLU A 144 -5.21 10.93 -5.50
C GLU A 144 -5.49 9.42 -5.61
N LEU A 145 -4.69 8.59 -4.92
CA LEU A 145 -4.83 7.14 -4.94
C LEU A 145 -5.68 6.63 -3.76
N THR A 146 -6.33 5.49 -3.96
CA THR A 146 -6.96 4.73 -2.88
C THR A 146 -5.94 3.76 -2.28
N ALA A 147 -5.84 3.69 -0.94
CA ALA A 147 -5.04 2.67 -0.27
C ALA A 147 -5.95 1.67 0.46
N ILE A 148 -5.65 0.38 0.33
CA ILE A 148 -6.24 -0.69 1.13
C ILE A 148 -5.09 -1.40 1.83
N MET A 149 -5.17 -1.47 3.15
CA MET A 149 -4.13 -2.05 3.99
C MET A 149 -4.69 -3.16 4.86
N VAL A 150 -3.95 -4.24 5.01
CA VAL A 150 -4.19 -5.24 6.04
C VAL A 150 -3.34 -4.89 7.26
N HIS A 151 -3.98 -4.82 8.42
CA HIS A 151 -3.36 -4.36 9.65
C HIS A 151 -4.01 -5.05 10.85
N HIS A 152 -3.29 -5.20 11.96
CA HIS A 152 -3.82 -5.77 13.21
C HIS A 152 -3.73 -4.80 14.40
N ASP A 153 -3.28 -3.56 14.19
CA ASP A 153 -3.35 -2.50 15.19
C ASP A 153 -4.58 -1.62 14.91
N MET A 154 -5.62 -1.78 15.71
CA MET A 154 -6.87 -1.05 15.55
C MET A 154 -6.70 0.45 15.80
N SER A 155 -5.80 0.85 16.69
CA SER A 155 -5.57 2.27 16.99
C SER A 155 -5.04 3.02 15.78
N LEU A 156 -4.01 2.46 15.12
CA LEU A 156 -3.48 3.03 13.88
C LEU A 156 -4.51 2.97 12.73
N ALA A 157 -5.32 1.89 12.68
CA ALA A 157 -6.36 1.81 11.66
C ALA A 157 -7.40 2.92 11.82
N LEU A 158 -7.84 3.20 13.03
CA LEU A 158 -8.82 4.26 13.32
C LEU A 158 -8.24 5.68 13.11
N GLU A 159 -6.94 5.87 13.32
CA GLU A 159 -6.28 7.16 13.14
C GLU A 159 -6.13 7.53 11.65
N TYR A 160 -5.82 6.55 10.79
CA TYR A 160 -5.43 6.82 9.40
C TYR A 160 -6.49 6.46 8.36
N ALA A 161 -7.40 5.52 8.66
CA ALA A 161 -8.34 5.04 7.66
C ALA A 161 -9.65 5.83 7.68
N ASN A 162 -10.25 6.04 6.49
CA ASN A 162 -11.62 6.54 6.37
C ASN A 162 -12.66 5.42 6.56
N ARG A 163 -12.23 4.17 6.44
CA ARG A 163 -13.09 3.00 6.56
C ARG A 163 -12.30 1.80 7.07
N VAL A 164 -12.81 1.13 8.08
CA VAL A 164 -12.20 -0.06 8.67
C VAL A 164 -13.18 -1.23 8.59
N ALA A 165 -12.71 -2.37 8.14
CA ALA A 165 -13.48 -3.62 8.15
C ALA A 165 -12.70 -4.68 8.95
N VAL A 166 -13.33 -5.24 9.97
CA VAL A 166 -12.75 -6.30 10.80
C VAL A 166 -13.15 -7.66 10.24
N ILE A 167 -12.16 -8.47 9.92
CA ILE A 167 -12.33 -9.84 9.39
C ILE A 167 -11.87 -10.86 10.43
N LYS A 168 -12.74 -11.78 10.80
CA LYS A 168 -12.43 -12.88 11.71
C LYS A 168 -12.89 -14.21 11.12
N LYS A 169 -11.99 -15.21 11.08
CA LYS A 169 -12.25 -16.53 10.49
C LYS A 169 -12.86 -16.50 9.09
N GLY A 170 -12.47 -15.49 8.29
CA GLY A 170 -12.96 -15.31 6.92
C GLY A 170 -14.31 -14.59 6.80
N GLU A 171 -14.92 -14.17 7.89
CA GLU A 171 -16.17 -13.42 7.92
C GLU A 171 -15.92 -11.95 8.31
N LYS A 172 -16.64 -11.03 7.68
CA LYS A 172 -16.64 -9.62 8.07
C LYS A 172 -17.57 -9.45 9.27
N ILE A 173 -17.01 -9.13 10.43
CA ILE A 173 -17.76 -8.99 11.70
C ILE A 173 -18.13 -7.54 12.01
N LEU A 174 -17.35 -6.57 11.52
CA LEU A 174 -17.56 -5.16 11.78
C LEU A 174 -17.14 -4.34 10.55
N GLU A 175 -17.85 -3.26 10.27
CA GLU A 175 -17.47 -2.29 9.26
C GLU A 175 -17.87 -0.89 9.71
N ILE A 176 -16.88 -0.02 9.85
CA ILE A 176 -17.02 1.34 10.34
C ILE A 176 -16.48 2.36 9.35
N GLY A 177 -17.14 3.51 9.27
CA GLY A 177 -16.62 4.71 8.63
C GLY A 177 -15.99 5.63 9.67
N VAL A 178 -14.93 6.33 9.29
CA VAL A 178 -14.23 7.31 10.13
C VAL A 178 -14.27 8.65 9.40
N GLU A 179 -14.99 9.61 9.96
CA GLU A 179 -15.12 10.98 9.43
C GLU A 179 -14.70 11.98 10.53
N GLY A 180 -13.43 12.41 10.51
CA GLY A 180 -12.86 13.23 11.57
C GLY A 180 -12.82 12.47 12.89
N ASP A 181 -13.44 13.05 13.94
CA ASP A 181 -13.56 12.43 15.27
C ASP A 181 -14.81 11.54 15.41
N GLU A 182 -15.66 11.49 14.38
CA GLU A 182 -16.89 10.69 14.39
C GLU A 182 -16.63 9.30 13.78
N ILE A 183 -17.08 8.26 14.46
CA ILE A 183 -17.04 6.89 14.00
C ILE A 183 -18.47 6.39 13.85
N VAL A 184 -18.79 5.94 12.64
CA VAL A 184 -20.12 5.44 12.29
C VAL A 184 -20.01 3.95 11.99
N ASP A 185 -20.65 3.13 12.82
CA ASP A 185 -20.87 1.71 12.48
C ASP A 185 -22.04 1.61 11.48
N PHE A 186 -21.79 1.01 10.35
CA PHE A 186 -22.80 0.83 9.30
C PHE A 186 -23.91 -0.18 9.68
N GLN A 187 -23.75 -0.91 10.79
CA GLN A 187 -24.73 -1.90 11.25
C GLN A 187 -25.56 -1.41 12.46
N THR A 188 -24.94 -0.76 13.43
CA THR A 188 -25.56 -0.44 14.73
C THR A 188 -25.69 1.05 15.02
N GLY A 189 -25.08 1.93 14.24
CA GLY A 189 -25.06 3.38 14.45
C GLY A 189 -23.75 3.87 15.09
N ASN A 190 -23.77 5.07 15.66
CA ASN A 190 -22.55 5.70 16.18
C ASN A 190 -21.98 4.95 17.38
N LEU A 191 -20.70 4.56 17.27
CA LEU A 191 -19.91 3.98 18.35
C LEU A 191 -18.76 4.92 18.71
N THR A 192 -18.34 4.91 19.96
CA THR A 192 -17.12 5.60 20.37
C THR A 192 -15.88 4.73 20.04
N GLN A 193 -14.74 5.38 19.84
CA GLN A 193 -13.48 4.67 19.62
C GLN A 193 -13.17 3.64 20.73
N LYS A 194 -13.56 3.95 21.96
CA LYS A 194 -13.38 3.07 23.11
C LYS A 194 -14.25 1.81 23.01
N GLU A 195 -15.50 1.93 22.62
CA GLU A 195 -16.42 0.79 22.45
C GLU A 195 -15.94 -0.14 21.34
N ILE A 196 -15.42 0.40 20.24
CA ILE A 196 -14.86 -0.39 19.15
C ILE A 196 -13.62 -1.17 19.61
N LEU A 197 -12.72 -0.53 20.36
CA LEU A 197 -11.53 -1.18 20.90
C LEU A 197 -11.88 -2.27 21.92
N GLU A 198 -12.90 -2.06 22.74
CA GLU A 198 -13.41 -3.06 23.68
C GLU A 198 -14.00 -4.27 22.92
N GLU A 199 -14.84 -4.04 21.92
CA GLU A 199 -15.43 -5.09 21.09
C GLU A 199 -14.39 -5.88 20.30
N TYR A 200 -13.38 -5.18 19.74
CA TYR A 200 -12.25 -5.81 19.07
C TYR A 200 -11.47 -6.71 20.04
N ASN A 201 -11.09 -6.21 21.21
CA ASN A 201 -10.33 -6.97 22.21
C ASN A 201 -11.09 -8.16 22.78
N GLU A 202 -12.42 -8.06 22.95
CA GLU A 202 -13.26 -9.18 23.33
C GLU A 202 -13.36 -10.24 22.23
N SER A 203 -13.29 -9.80 20.98
CA SER A 203 -13.33 -10.70 19.83
C SER A 203 -12.05 -11.51 19.64
N GLU A 204 -10.91 -11.06 20.19
CA GLU A 204 -9.63 -11.78 20.12
C GLU A 204 -9.49 -12.90 21.17
N LYS A 205 -10.35 -12.92 22.19
CA LYS A 205 -10.37 -14.00 23.20
C LYS A 205 -11.19 -15.20 22.74
#